data_1b541f0c849a2e27d935ef8965a827b7
#
_entry.id   1b541f0c849a2e27d935ef8965a827b7
#
_cell.length_a   1.000
_cell.length_b   1.000
_cell.length_c   1.000
_cell.angle_alpha   90.00
_cell.angle_beta   90.00
_cell.angle_gamma   90.00
#
_symmetry.space_group_name_H-M   'P 1'
#
loop_
_entity.id
_entity.type
_entity.pdbx_description
1 polymer ?
#
loop_
_entity_poly.entity_id
_entity_poly.type
_entity_poly.pdbx_seq_one_letter_code
_entity_poly.pdbx_strand_id
1 'polypeptide(L)'
;MPETSDLALSLVKKGGMVVVIGLYGGSLKLSLPLVPMRSITLRGSYVGELRELRELVDIIKSGKIKLMPVKRQDLSTANLAMSDLRAGKVNGRIVLIPS
;
A
#
# COMPACT_ATOMS: atom_id res chain seq x y z
N MET A 1 3.48 -1.81 -7.49
CA MET A 1 4.24 -2.28 -8.67
C MET A 1 3.63 -1.64 -9.92
N PRO A 2 4.42 -1.26 -10.95
CA PRO A 2 3.89 -0.64 -12.18
C PRO A 2 2.78 -1.48 -12.82
N GLU A 3 2.95 -2.80 -12.86
CA GLU A 3 2.01 -3.75 -13.45
C GLU A 3 0.62 -3.69 -12.80
N THR A 4 0.54 -3.44 -11.50
CA THR A 4 -0.76 -3.27 -10.82
C THR A 4 -1.46 -1.97 -11.21
N SER A 5 -0.70 -0.92 -11.51
CA SER A 5 -1.25 0.36 -11.98
C SER A 5 -1.76 0.24 -13.42
N ASP A 6 -1.02 -0.46 -14.29
CA ASP A 6 -1.47 -0.77 -15.67
C ASP A 6 -2.75 -1.62 -15.65
N LEU A 7 -2.78 -2.65 -14.80
CA LEU A 7 -3.96 -3.49 -14.64
C LEU A 7 -5.16 -2.68 -14.12
N ALA A 8 -4.96 -1.82 -13.10
CA ALA A 8 -6.02 -0.98 -12.57
C ALA A 8 -6.63 -0.05 -13.64
N LEU A 9 -5.77 0.55 -14.48
CA LEU A 9 -6.23 1.39 -15.59
C LEU A 9 -6.98 0.61 -16.67
N SER A 10 -6.60 -0.65 -16.90
CA SER A 10 -7.31 -1.52 -17.87
C SER A 10 -8.69 -1.92 -17.37
N LEU A 11 -8.83 -2.16 -16.06
CA LEU A 11 -10.05 -2.66 -15.44
C LEU A 11 -11.03 -1.55 -15.03
N VAL A 12 -10.54 -0.33 -14.78
CA VAL A 12 -11.42 0.77 -14.35
C VAL A 12 -12.48 1.06 -15.43
N LYS A 13 -13.73 1.11 -15.02
CA LYS A 13 -14.83 1.44 -15.94
C LYS A 13 -14.81 2.92 -16.36
N LYS A 14 -15.53 3.24 -17.45
CA LYS A 14 -15.73 4.64 -17.88
C LYS A 14 -16.29 5.49 -16.75
N GLY A 15 -15.72 6.68 -16.54
CA GLY A 15 -16.05 7.57 -15.43
C GLY A 15 -15.44 7.17 -14.08
N GLY A 16 -14.65 6.08 -14.04
CA GLY A 16 -14.06 5.59 -12.79
C GLY A 16 -12.79 6.31 -12.38
N MET A 17 -12.32 5.98 -11.17
CA MET A 17 -11.12 6.57 -10.57
C MET A 17 -10.13 5.47 -10.19
N VAL A 18 -8.86 5.69 -10.49
CA VAL A 18 -7.72 4.91 -9.98
C VAL A 18 -6.97 5.77 -8.98
N VAL A 19 -6.77 5.24 -7.77
CA VAL A 19 -6.01 5.92 -6.70
C VAL A 19 -4.69 5.20 -6.49
N VAL A 20 -3.58 5.91 -6.65
CA VAL A 20 -2.22 5.41 -6.40
C VAL A 20 -1.80 5.83 -4.99
N ILE A 21 -1.49 4.84 -4.15
CA ILE A 21 -1.16 5.04 -2.73
C ILE A 21 0.31 4.69 -2.44
N GLY A 22 0.81 3.60 -3.04
CA GLY A 22 2.14 3.08 -2.76
C GLY A 22 3.27 3.90 -3.38
N LEU A 23 4.41 3.98 -2.67
CA LEU A 23 5.62 4.68 -3.09
C LEU A 23 6.74 3.74 -3.55
N TYR A 24 6.40 2.55 -4.05
CA TYR A 24 7.39 1.54 -4.42
C TYR A 24 8.30 1.96 -5.59
N GLY A 25 7.88 2.96 -6.35
CA GLY A 25 8.59 3.43 -7.54
C GLY A 25 8.04 2.83 -8.84
N GLY A 26 8.75 3.09 -9.93
CA GLY A 26 8.35 2.69 -11.28
C GLY A 26 7.75 3.83 -12.09
N SER A 27 7.33 3.51 -13.30
CA SER A 27 6.71 4.45 -14.24
C SER A 27 5.46 3.84 -14.87
N LEU A 28 4.51 4.69 -15.22
CA LEU A 28 3.29 4.32 -15.90
C LEU A 28 3.27 4.97 -17.28
N LYS A 29 3.04 4.19 -18.34
CA LYS A 29 2.76 4.72 -19.67
C LYS A 29 1.25 4.85 -19.85
N LEU A 30 0.77 6.09 -19.87
CA LEU A 30 -0.63 6.38 -20.08
C LEU A 30 -0.83 7.04 -21.45
N SER A 31 -1.65 6.43 -22.28
CA SER A 31 -2.11 7.06 -23.53
C SER A 31 -3.02 8.23 -23.19
N LEU A 32 -2.61 9.45 -23.55
CA LEU A 32 -3.38 10.66 -23.23
C LEU A 32 -4.81 10.65 -23.78
N PRO A 33 -5.08 10.18 -25.03
CA PRO A 33 -6.45 10.08 -25.53
C PRO A 33 -7.37 9.17 -24.70
N LEU A 34 -6.81 8.17 -24.03
CA LEU A 34 -7.58 7.25 -23.19
C LEU A 34 -8.29 7.96 -22.02
N VAL A 35 -7.65 9.00 -21.48
CA VAL A 35 -8.17 9.73 -20.32
C VAL A 35 -9.53 10.40 -20.63
N PRO A 36 -9.65 11.28 -21.64
CA PRO A 36 -10.93 11.89 -21.99
C PRO A 36 -11.93 10.90 -22.61
N MET A 37 -11.48 9.96 -23.47
CA MET A 37 -12.37 8.97 -24.08
C MET A 37 -13.08 8.10 -23.04
N ARG A 38 -12.42 7.76 -21.96
CA ARG A 38 -12.99 6.96 -20.86
C ARG A 38 -13.41 7.79 -19.65
N SER A 39 -13.20 9.12 -19.69
CA SER A 39 -13.50 10.02 -18.55
C SER A 39 -12.93 9.50 -17.23
N ILE A 40 -11.73 8.93 -17.24
CA ILE A 40 -11.08 8.37 -16.05
C ILE A 40 -10.37 9.44 -15.25
N THR A 41 -10.31 9.21 -13.94
CA THR A 41 -9.52 10.03 -13.01
C THR A 41 -8.36 9.21 -12.46
N LEU A 42 -7.14 9.75 -12.54
CA LEU A 42 -5.98 9.21 -11.84
C LEU A 42 -5.63 10.15 -10.69
N ARG A 43 -5.63 9.63 -9.46
CA ARG A 43 -5.39 10.41 -8.24
C ARG A 43 -4.31 9.77 -7.39
N GLY A 44 -3.43 10.59 -6.80
CA GLY A 44 -2.53 10.16 -5.73
C GLY A 44 -3.18 10.30 -4.36
N SER A 45 -2.78 9.45 -3.42
CA SER A 45 -3.06 9.59 -2.00
C SER A 45 -1.75 9.39 -1.24
N TYR A 46 -1.33 10.39 -0.47
CA TYR A 46 -0.09 10.36 0.27
C TYR A 46 -0.35 10.46 1.76
N VAL A 47 0.08 9.44 2.49
CA VAL A 47 -0.07 9.29 3.95
C VAL A 47 -1.46 9.66 4.46
N GLY A 48 -1.56 10.31 5.60
CA GLY A 48 -2.80 10.78 6.19
C GLY A 48 -2.54 11.92 7.19
N GLU A 49 -3.62 12.54 7.67
CA GLU A 49 -3.57 13.60 8.67
C GLU A 49 -3.59 13.03 10.11
N LEU A 50 -3.17 13.84 11.07
CA LEU A 50 -3.20 13.44 12.49
C LEU A 50 -4.62 13.08 12.97
N ARG A 51 -5.64 13.75 12.45
CA ARG A 51 -7.03 13.45 12.76
C ARG A 51 -7.41 12.03 12.31
N GLU A 52 -7.06 11.68 11.07
CA GLU A 52 -7.32 10.35 10.52
C GLU A 52 -6.61 9.24 11.31
N LEU A 53 -5.37 9.50 11.76
CA LEU A 53 -4.65 8.57 12.63
C LEU A 53 -5.37 8.37 13.97
N ARG A 54 -5.86 9.44 14.59
CA ARG A 54 -6.63 9.35 15.85
C ARG A 54 -7.91 8.54 15.66
N GLU A 55 -8.69 8.84 14.63
CA GLU A 55 -9.91 8.11 14.28
C GLU A 55 -9.61 6.60 14.05
N LEU A 56 -8.54 6.29 13.32
CA LEU A 56 -8.09 4.91 13.10
C LEU A 56 -7.74 4.20 14.42
N VAL A 57 -7.01 4.87 15.31
CA VAL A 57 -6.64 4.32 16.63
C VAL A 57 -7.90 4.04 17.45
N ASP A 58 -8.89 4.92 17.43
CA ASP A 58 -10.16 4.74 18.16
C ASP A 58 -10.96 3.54 17.60
N ILE A 59 -10.99 3.38 16.28
CA ILE A 59 -11.62 2.22 15.64
C ILE A 59 -10.91 0.92 16.04
N ILE A 60 -9.58 0.92 16.07
CA ILE A 60 -8.77 -0.24 16.50
C ILE A 60 -9.06 -0.58 17.96
N LYS A 61 -9.07 0.42 18.86
CA LYS A 61 -9.37 0.23 20.30
C LYS A 61 -10.78 -0.30 20.51
N SER A 62 -11.72 0.04 19.66
CA SER A 62 -13.11 -0.49 19.75
C SER A 62 -13.24 -1.96 19.33
N GLY A 63 -12.15 -2.60 18.88
CA GLY A 63 -12.16 -4.00 18.44
C GLY A 63 -12.82 -4.27 17.10
N LYS A 64 -13.22 -3.24 16.37
CA LYS A 64 -13.89 -3.39 15.05
C LYS A 64 -12.94 -3.81 13.94
N ILE A 65 -11.64 -3.63 14.12
CA ILE A 65 -10.62 -3.98 13.13
C ILE A 65 -9.66 -5.01 13.73
N LYS A 66 -9.46 -6.10 13.00
CA LYS A 66 -8.42 -7.08 13.34
C LYS A 66 -7.06 -6.51 12.97
N LEU A 67 -6.15 -6.44 13.94
CA LEU A 67 -4.79 -6.01 13.71
C LEU A 67 -4.03 -7.01 12.81
N MET A 68 -3.10 -6.47 12.01
CA MET A 68 -2.19 -7.32 11.25
C MET A 68 -1.27 -8.11 12.18
N PRO A 69 -0.83 -9.32 11.80
CA PRO A 69 0.11 -10.09 12.58
C PRO A 69 1.44 -9.34 12.77
N VAL A 70 1.98 -9.40 13.99
CA VAL A 70 3.30 -8.86 14.32
C VAL A 70 4.19 -9.99 14.80
N LYS A 71 5.30 -10.23 14.09
CA LYS A 71 6.34 -11.18 14.47
C LYS A 71 7.52 -10.41 15.08
N ARG A 72 7.90 -10.77 16.30
CA ARG A 72 9.10 -10.24 16.95
C ARG A 72 10.29 -11.10 16.60
N GLN A 73 11.41 -10.48 16.29
CA GLN A 73 12.69 -11.16 15.99
C GLN A 73 13.83 -10.38 16.62
N ASP A 74 14.93 -11.08 16.92
CA ASP A 74 16.16 -10.44 17.37
C ASP A 74 16.77 -9.55 16.29
N LEU A 75 17.39 -8.43 16.68
CA LEU A 75 18.05 -7.49 15.78
C LEU A 75 19.15 -8.16 14.94
N SER A 76 19.84 -9.17 15.50
CA SER A 76 20.85 -9.95 14.78
C SER A 76 20.31 -10.66 13.52
N THR A 77 18.99 -10.87 13.44
CA THR A 77 18.32 -11.49 12.28
C THR A 77 17.88 -10.48 11.22
N ALA A 78 18.28 -9.21 11.32
CA ALA A 78 17.83 -8.13 10.42
C ALA A 78 18.02 -8.45 8.93
N ASN A 79 19.18 -9.01 8.56
CA ASN A 79 19.46 -9.38 7.17
C ASN A 79 18.50 -10.47 6.65
N LEU A 80 18.19 -11.45 7.49
CA LEU A 80 17.21 -12.49 7.14
C LEU A 80 15.81 -11.90 6.99
N ALA A 81 15.39 -11.03 7.92
CA ALA A 81 14.10 -10.35 7.85
C ALA A 81 13.94 -9.50 6.58
N MET A 82 15.00 -8.80 6.17
CA MET A 82 15.02 -8.03 4.93
C MET A 82 14.96 -8.92 3.68
N SER A 83 15.63 -10.05 3.69
CA SER A 83 15.57 -11.05 2.61
C SER A 83 14.17 -11.63 2.47
N ASP A 84 13.55 -12.01 3.58
CA ASP A 84 12.18 -12.53 3.59
C ASP A 84 11.16 -11.47 3.11
N LEU A 85 11.34 -10.22 3.49
CA LEU A 85 10.52 -9.12 3.03
C LEU A 85 10.61 -8.93 1.50
N ARG A 86 11.84 -8.95 0.94
CA ARG A 86 12.07 -8.88 -0.50
C ARG A 86 11.47 -10.05 -1.26
N ALA A 87 11.52 -11.24 -0.66
CA ALA A 87 10.95 -12.46 -1.22
C ALA A 87 9.42 -12.56 -1.08
N GLY A 88 8.74 -11.57 -0.47
CA GLY A 88 7.29 -11.58 -0.25
C GLY A 88 6.81 -12.62 0.76
N LYS A 89 7.70 -13.15 1.61
CA LYS A 89 7.40 -14.21 2.60
C LYS A 89 6.84 -13.65 3.92
N VAL A 90 6.84 -12.32 4.09
CA VAL A 90 6.38 -11.68 5.33
C VAL A 90 4.89 -11.39 5.26
N ASN A 91 4.12 -12.02 6.14
CA ASN A 91 2.71 -11.69 6.34
C ASN A 91 2.58 -10.81 7.60
N GLY A 92 2.18 -9.56 7.41
CA GLY A 92 2.09 -8.57 8.48
C GLY A 92 3.36 -7.76 8.69
N ARG A 93 3.85 -7.70 9.92
CA ARG A 93 5.03 -6.91 10.32
C ARG A 93 6.06 -7.76 11.05
N ILE A 94 7.34 -7.52 10.76
CA ILE A 94 8.45 -7.97 11.60
C ILE A 94 8.92 -6.76 12.41
N VAL A 95 9.04 -6.93 13.72
CA VAL A 95 9.63 -5.96 14.65
C VAL A 95 10.94 -6.54 15.16
N LEU A 96 12.04 -5.85 14.88
CA LEU A 96 13.36 -6.23 15.36
C LEU A 96 13.57 -5.64 16.75
N ILE A 97 13.98 -6.47 17.68
CA ILE A 97 14.19 -6.10 19.09
C ILE A 97 15.67 -6.17 19.37
N PRO A 98 16.31 -5.08 19.85
CA PRO A 98 17.67 -5.15 20.38
C PRO A 98 17.74 -6.11 21.56
N SER A 99 18.75 -6.94 21.58
CA SER A 99 19.11 -7.80 22.73
C SER A 99 19.80 -7.02 23.81
#